data_2e748c54f367f7001188e1ce28476a54
#
_entry.id   2e748c54f367f7001188e1ce28476a54
#
_cell.length_a   1.000
_cell.length_b   1.000
_cell.length_c   1.000
_cell.angle_alpha   90.00
_cell.angle_beta   90.00
_cell.angle_gamma   90.00
#
_symmetry.space_group_name_H-M   'P 1'
#
loop_
_entity.id
_entity.type
_entity.pdbx_description
1 polymer ?
#
loop_
_entity_poly.entity_id
_entity_poly.type
_entity_poly.pdbx_seq_one_letter_code
_entity_poly.pdbx_strand_id
1 'polypeptide(L)'
;KSLESTTDGDSRYYVSDPTRYYQDLKDNSASAALNYEHKFAVSEMFTPVLNTGVYGEFKKRNFDARRFVYNMLGSGYDRFAEWDYSSVFSDANISTDRIYMKESTNKSDSYTSDNLLGAAYVAAKLNWGERLNANVGVRMEYYQLKLDGYESDGIKPVHLDQNATDFFPSVNIAYNLNEKHQVRLAYGRSVNRAEFREIVPYVYYDFAL
;
A
#
# COMPACT_ATOMS: atom_id res chain seq x y z
N LYS A 1 -17.85 4.46 16.80
CA LYS A 1 -19.00 4.23 17.71
C LYS A 1 -18.71 2.95 18.48
N SER A 2 -18.15 3.03 19.67
CA SER A 2 -18.17 1.90 20.59
C SER A 2 -19.45 2.01 21.44
N LEU A 3 -20.29 0.98 21.34
CA LEU A 3 -21.45 0.79 22.20
C LEU A 3 -20.97 -0.09 23.35
N GLU A 4 -20.75 0.46 24.52
CA GLU A 4 -20.53 -0.32 25.72
C GLU A 4 -21.87 -0.46 26.47
N SER A 5 -22.31 -1.69 26.67
CA SER A 5 -23.45 -2.06 27.50
C SER A 5 -22.95 -2.29 28.91
N THR A 6 -23.38 -1.50 29.88
CA THR A 6 -23.19 -1.82 31.32
C THR A 6 -24.29 -2.72 31.79
N THR A 7 -23.94 -3.73 32.60
CA THR A 7 -24.76 -4.86 33.06
C THR A 7 -25.78 -4.52 34.13
N ASP A 8 -26.24 -3.32 34.29
CA ASP A 8 -27.16 -2.92 35.34
C ASP A 8 -28.51 -2.45 34.76
N GLY A 9 -29.17 -3.33 34.01
CA GLY A 9 -30.60 -3.23 33.67
C GLY A 9 -31.07 -2.05 32.82
N ASP A 10 -30.27 -1.02 32.67
CA ASP A 10 -30.53 0.21 31.95
C ASP A 10 -29.55 0.31 30.78
N SER A 11 -29.98 -0.05 29.59
CA SER A 11 -29.16 0.01 28.35
C SER A 11 -28.94 1.48 27.96
N ARG A 12 -27.90 2.10 28.52
CA ARG A 12 -27.49 3.46 28.14
C ARG A 12 -26.44 3.41 27.04
N TYR A 13 -26.66 4.12 25.99
CA TYR A 13 -25.69 4.29 24.90
C TYR A 13 -24.78 5.46 25.22
N TYR A 14 -23.48 5.20 25.36
CA TYR A 14 -22.49 6.25 25.50
C TYR A 14 -21.79 6.52 24.17
N VAL A 15 -21.57 7.77 23.85
CA VAL A 15 -20.64 8.17 22.78
C VAL A 15 -19.26 8.24 23.42
N SER A 16 -18.51 7.14 23.35
CA SER A 16 -17.13 7.16 23.80
C SER A 16 -16.26 7.79 22.70
N ASP A 17 -15.46 8.79 23.08
CA ASP A 17 -14.40 9.43 22.29
C ASP A 17 -14.80 9.76 20.84
N PRO A 18 -15.82 10.63 20.62
CA PRO A 18 -16.15 11.03 19.26
C PRO A 18 -14.92 11.71 18.63
N THR A 19 -14.41 11.06 17.62
CA THR A 19 -13.16 11.45 16.98
C THR A 19 -13.39 11.77 15.51
N ARG A 20 -12.73 12.78 15.01
CA ARG A 20 -12.72 13.14 13.59
C ARG A 20 -11.31 13.08 13.04
N TYR A 21 -11.12 12.33 11.97
CA TYR A 21 -9.86 12.21 11.25
C TYR A 21 -9.92 12.97 9.95
N TYR A 22 -8.86 13.71 9.66
CA TYR A 22 -8.57 14.30 8.36
C TYR A 22 -7.26 13.69 7.87
N GLN A 23 -7.27 13.16 6.67
CA GLN A 23 -6.11 12.53 6.06
C GLN A 23 -5.84 13.17 4.71
N ASP A 24 -4.58 13.53 4.47
CA ASP A 24 -4.09 14.03 3.18
C ASP A 24 -2.96 13.12 2.70
N LEU A 25 -3.15 12.52 1.53
CA LEU A 25 -2.18 11.65 0.89
C LEU A 25 -1.75 12.26 -0.43
N LYS A 26 -0.46 12.54 -0.56
CA LYS A 26 0.15 13.03 -1.80
C LYS A 26 1.17 12.04 -2.31
N ASP A 27 0.85 11.41 -3.45
CA ASP A 27 1.74 10.52 -4.19
C ASP A 27 2.20 11.19 -5.48
N ASN A 28 3.52 11.34 -5.63
CA ASN A 28 4.15 11.75 -6.85
C ASN A 28 5.00 10.61 -7.38
N SER A 29 4.76 10.17 -8.60
CA SER A 29 5.53 9.11 -9.24
C SER A 29 5.95 9.51 -10.64
N ALA A 30 7.13 9.08 -11.01
CA ALA A 30 7.65 9.19 -12.37
C ALA A 30 8.29 7.86 -12.76
N SER A 31 8.00 7.38 -13.96
CA SER A 31 8.61 6.16 -14.48
C SER A 31 8.98 6.32 -15.94
N ALA A 32 10.03 5.61 -16.34
CA ALA A 32 10.47 5.51 -17.71
C ALA A 32 10.92 4.09 -18.04
N ALA A 33 10.68 3.68 -19.29
CA ALA A 33 11.11 2.39 -19.78
C ALA A 33 11.67 2.54 -21.21
N LEU A 34 12.73 1.80 -21.49
CA LEU A 34 13.26 1.63 -22.83
C LEU A 34 13.35 0.14 -23.14
N ASN A 35 12.75 -0.28 -24.24
CA ASN A 35 12.73 -1.68 -24.66
C ASN A 35 13.29 -1.76 -26.09
N TYR A 36 14.04 -2.82 -26.34
CA TYR A 36 14.60 -3.14 -27.65
C TYR A 36 14.28 -4.58 -28.01
N GLU A 37 13.82 -4.79 -29.22
CA GLU A 37 13.56 -6.12 -29.79
C GLU A 37 14.40 -6.29 -31.06
N HIS A 38 15.05 -7.43 -31.16
CA HIS A 38 15.77 -7.83 -32.36
C HIS A 38 15.39 -9.25 -32.79
N LYS A 39 14.98 -9.39 -34.04
CA LYS A 39 14.63 -10.66 -34.66
C LYS A 39 15.82 -11.15 -35.48
N PHE A 40 16.26 -12.37 -35.22
CA PHE A 40 17.34 -12.99 -35.98
C PHE A 40 16.73 -13.92 -37.04
N ALA A 41 17.13 -13.73 -38.27
CA ALA A 41 16.75 -14.64 -39.36
C ALA A 41 17.84 -15.72 -39.50
N VAL A 42 17.76 -16.77 -38.65
CA VAL A 42 18.78 -17.84 -38.65
C VAL A 42 18.42 -18.92 -39.68
N SER A 43 17.16 -19.34 -39.71
CA SER A 43 16.66 -20.27 -40.74
C SER A 43 15.12 -20.18 -40.79
N GLU A 44 14.49 -20.80 -41.82
CA GLU A 44 13.02 -20.86 -41.93
C GLU A 44 12.38 -21.60 -40.75
N MET A 45 13.11 -22.52 -40.15
CA MET A 45 12.63 -23.29 -38.99
C MET A 45 12.95 -22.71 -37.64
N PHE A 46 13.92 -21.76 -37.55
CA PHE A 46 14.38 -21.19 -36.29
C PHE A 46 14.52 -19.69 -36.40
N THR A 47 13.62 -18.99 -35.72
CA THR A 47 13.52 -17.52 -35.70
C THR A 47 13.58 -17.01 -34.26
N PRO A 48 14.78 -16.89 -33.67
CA PRO A 48 14.90 -16.35 -32.32
C PRO A 48 14.68 -14.85 -32.31
N VAL A 49 14.07 -14.36 -31.22
CA VAL A 49 13.86 -12.95 -30.94
C VAL A 49 14.48 -12.60 -29.61
N LEU A 50 15.39 -11.65 -29.61
CA LEU A 50 15.97 -11.09 -28.40
C LEU A 50 15.16 -9.88 -27.97
N ASN A 51 14.76 -9.85 -26.70
CA ASN A 51 14.15 -8.71 -26.05
C ASN A 51 15.02 -8.28 -24.89
N THR A 52 15.31 -6.99 -24.80
CA THR A 52 16.05 -6.41 -23.68
C THR A 52 15.47 -5.05 -23.34
N GLY A 53 15.64 -4.62 -22.10
CA GLY A 53 15.19 -3.29 -21.73
C GLY A 53 15.61 -2.91 -20.34
N VAL A 54 15.39 -1.63 -20.06
CA VAL A 54 15.63 -1.01 -18.76
C VAL A 54 14.35 -0.29 -18.32
N TYR A 55 14.16 -0.23 -17.01
CA TYR A 55 13.05 0.44 -16.37
C TYR A 55 13.55 1.20 -15.14
N GLY A 56 13.01 2.39 -14.94
CA GLY A 56 13.23 3.17 -13.73
C GLY A 56 11.91 3.76 -13.23
N GLU A 57 11.72 3.74 -11.92
CA GLU A 57 10.59 4.37 -11.25
C GLU A 57 11.07 5.06 -9.98
N PHE A 58 10.60 6.25 -9.77
CA PHE A 58 10.72 6.98 -8.51
C PHE A 58 9.33 7.34 -8.01
N LYS A 59 9.05 7.09 -6.73
CA LYS A 59 7.81 7.46 -6.07
C LYS A 59 8.11 8.17 -4.76
N LYS A 60 7.45 9.30 -4.53
CA LYS A 60 7.47 10.03 -3.29
C LYS A 60 6.08 10.14 -2.71
N ARG A 61 5.92 9.73 -1.46
CA ARG A 61 4.67 9.79 -0.71
C ARG A 61 4.83 10.70 0.49
N ASN A 62 3.89 11.62 0.66
CA ASN A 62 3.67 12.34 1.89
C ASN A 62 2.28 12.00 2.40
N PHE A 63 2.21 11.52 3.63
CA PHE A 63 0.96 11.24 4.32
C PHE A 63 0.90 12.05 5.59
N ASP A 64 -0.15 12.87 5.71
CA ASP A 64 -0.44 13.68 6.87
C ASP A 64 -1.83 13.34 7.39
N ALA A 65 -1.95 13.08 8.69
CA ALA A 65 -3.23 12.92 9.33
C ALA A 65 -3.38 13.83 10.53
N ARG A 66 -4.60 14.34 10.73
CA ARG A 66 -4.98 15.14 11.88
C ARG A 66 -6.14 14.49 12.59
N ARG A 67 -6.02 14.40 13.91
CA ARG A 67 -7.03 13.82 14.77
C ARG A 67 -7.61 14.89 15.69
N PHE A 68 -8.92 15.02 15.68
CA PHE A 68 -9.69 15.89 16.58
C PHE A 68 -10.60 15.04 17.45
N VAL A 69 -10.55 15.31 18.75
CA VAL A 69 -11.37 14.63 19.75
C VAL A 69 -12.32 15.65 20.35
N TYR A 70 -13.58 15.28 20.50
CA TYR A 70 -14.56 16.08 21.23
C TYR A 70 -14.53 15.67 22.69
N ASN A 71 -14.08 16.58 23.55
CA ASN A 71 -14.12 16.40 24.99
C ASN A 71 -15.44 16.95 25.54
N MET A 72 -16.06 16.18 26.41
CA MET A 72 -17.28 16.53 27.12
C MET A 72 -16.92 16.75 28.59
N LEU A 73 -17.09 17.98 29.10
CA LEU A 73 -16.80 18.32 30.48
C LEU A 73 -18.08 18.40 31.32
N GLY A 74 -17.98 17.95 32.58
CA GLY A 74 -19.01 18.11 33.58
C GLY A 74 -19.76 16.84 33.94
N SER A 75 -20.46 16.87 35.07
CA SER A 75 -21.27 15.74 35.63
C SER A 75 -22.59 15.49 34.87
N GLY A 76 -22.75 16.08 33.69
CA GLY A 76 -23.93 16.01 32.86
C GLY A 76 -23.94 14.91 31.80
N TYR A 77 -22.96 13.99 31.81
CA TYR A 77 -22.89 12.87 30.85
C TYR A 77 -24.17 12.03 30.81
N ASP A 78 -24.82 11.84 31.96
CA ASP A 78 -26.08 11.08 32.07
C ASP A 78 -27.25 11.74 31.34
N ARG A 79 -27.18 13.06 31.12
CA ARG A 79 -28.25 13.79 30.43
C ARG A 79 -28.17 13.68 28.90
N PHE A 80 -26.98 13.43 28.34
CA PHE A 80 -26.79 13.32 26.90
C PHE A 80 -27.19 11.95 26.36
N ALA A 81 -27.33 10.93 27.21
CA ALA A 81 -27.74 9.59 26.82
C ALA A 81 -29.17 9.56 26.27
N GLU A 82 -30.02 10.53 26.68
CA GLU A 82 -31.43 10.62 26.28
C GLU A 82 -31.65 11.60 25.11
N TRP A 83 -30.60 12.28 24.65
CA TRP A 83 -30.70 13.34 23.65
C TRP A 83 -30.40 12.84 22.24
N ASP A 84 -31.14 13.39 21.26
CA ASP A 84 -30.80 13.22 19.87
C ASP A 84 -29.42 13.88 19.58
N TYR A 85 -28.63 13.27 18.71
CA TYR A 85 -27.28 13.75 18.35
C TYR A 85 -27.26 15.23 17.91
N SER A 86 -28.30 15.69 17.21
CA SER A 86 -28.43 17.08 16.81
C SER A 86 -28.52 18.04 17.98
N SER A 87 -29.13 17.58 19.07
CA SER A 87 -29.27 18.37 20.32
C SER A 87 -27.97 18.39 21.12
N VAL A 88 -27.22 17.27 21.17
CA VAL A 88 -25.95 17.19 21.89
C VAL A 88 -24.93 18.15 21.32
N PHE A 89 -24.81 18.21 20.00
CA PHE A 89 -23.86 19.08 19.30
C PHE A 89 -24.45 20.41 18.85
N SER A 90 -25.50 20.88 19.49
CA SER A 90 -26.06 22.22 19.25
C SER A 90 -25.09 23.31 19.70
N ASP A 91 -25.16 24.49 19.08
CA ASP A 91 -24.31 25.65 19.43
C ASP A 91 -24.36 26.01 20.91
N ALA A 92 -25.50 25.78 21.57
CA ALA A 92 -25.67 26.04 23.01
C ALA A 92 -24.81 25.12 23.90
N ASN A 93 -24.43 23.95 23.41
CA ASN A 93 -23.63 22.98 24.14
C ASN A 93 -22.14 23.02 23.75
N ILE A 94 -21.79 23.70 22.66
CA ILE A 94 -20.40 23.83 22.24
C ILE A 94 -19.78 25.04 22.94
N SER A 95 -18.98 24.77 23.98
CA SER A 95 -18.26 25.78 24.73
C SER A 95 -17.05 25.13 25.46
N THR A 96 -16.11 25.95 25.92
CA THR A 96 -14.92 25.46 26.64
C THR A 96 -15.23 24.76 27.95
N ASP A 97 -16.42 24.99 28.51
CA ASP A 97 -16.85 24.42 29.80
C ASP A 97 -17.80 23.20 29.61
N ARG A 98 -18.18 22.87 28.39
CA ARG A 98 -19.12 21.78 28.07
C ARG A 98 -18.55 20.82 27.05
N ILE A 99 -18.80 21.09 25.77
CA ILE A 99 -18.28 20.28 24.65
C ILE A 99 -17.31 21.15 23.86
N TYR A 100 -16.06 20.75 23.80
CA TYR A 100 -15.07 21.42 22.99
C TYR A 100 -14.25 20.44 22.16
N MET A 101 -13.83 20.88 20.99
CA MET A 101 -12.96 20.12 20.11
C MET A 101 -11.50 20.42 20.43
N LYS A 102 -10.71 19.38 20.63
CA LYS A 102 -9.26 19.45 20.85
C LYS A 102 -8.53 18.66 19.79
N GLU A 103 -7.48 19.22 19.24
CA GLU A 103 -6.57 18.46 18.40
C GLU A 103 -5.73 17.48 19.25
N SER A 104 -5.74 16.21 18.87
CA SER A 104 -5.02 15.12 19.50
C SER A 104 -4.20 14.35 18.48
N THR A 105 -3.67 15.08 17.50
CA THR A 105 -2.79 14.53 16.46
C THR A 105 -1.49 14.08 17.10
N ASN A 106 -1.05 12.86 16.74
CA ASN A 106 0.26 12.35 17.11
C ASN A 106 1.21 12.51 15.91
N LYS A 107 2.49 12.71 16.17
CA LYS A 107 3.50 12.73 15.10
C LYS A 107 3.58 11.41 14.33
N SER A 108 3.23 10.28 14.98
CA SER A 108 3.13 8.98 14.33
C SER A 108 2.00 8.90 13.29
N ASP A 109 1.09 9.87 13.27
CA ASP A 109 -0.02 9.91 12.32
C ASP A 109 0.42 10.40 10.93
N SER A 110 1.67 10.83 10.78
CA SER A 110 2.23 11.37 9.54
C SER A 110 3.55 10.70 9.19
N TYR A 111 3.82 10.49 7.90
CA TYR A 111 5.09 9.96 7.42
C TYR A 111 5.42 10.47 6.01
N THR A 112 6.70 10.39 5.67
CA THR A 112 7.19 10.59 4.31
C THR A 112 7.90 9.35 3.83
N SER A 113 7.82 9.04 2.55
CA SER A 113 8.50 7.88 1.98
C SER A 113 8.95 8.16 0.56
N ASP A 114 10.17 7.73 0.26
CA ASP A 114 10.76 7.73 -1.08
C ASP A 114 11.02 6.29 -1.49
N ASN A 115 10.63 5.95 -2.72
CA ASN A 115 10.87 4.64 -3.31
C ASN A 115 11.57 4.80 -4.66
N LEU A 116 12.62 4.02 -4.87
CA LEU A 116 13.33 3.93 -6.12
C LEU A 116 13.35 2.48 -6.60
N LEU A 117 12.93 2.25 -7.83
CA LEU A 117 13.03 0.97 -8.50
C LEU A 117 13.79 1.14 -9.82
N GLY A 118 14.92 0.46 -9.95
CA GLY A 118 15.65 0.33 -11.20
C GLY A 118 15.65 -1.13 -11.67
N ALA A 119 15.43 -1.38 -12.94
CA ALA A 119 15.44 -2.75 -13.46
C ALA A 119 16.06 -2.83 -14.86
N ALA A 120 16.63 -3.98 -15.14
CA ALA A 120 17.08 -4.37 -16.47
C ALA A 120 16.68 -5.82 -16.74
N TYR A 121 16.37 -6.14 -17.99
CA TYR A 121 16.05 -7.51 -18.36
C TYR A 121 16.63 -7.89 -19.71
N VAL A 122 16.82 -9.18 -19.89
CA VAL A 122 17.09 -9.82 -21.16
C VAL A 122 16.23 -11.07 -21.26
N ALA A 123 15.60 -11.27 -22.42
CA ALA A 123 14.77 -12.44 -22.69
C ALA A 123 14.90 -12.84 -24.15
N ALA A 124 14.80 -14.13 -24.40
CA ALA A 124 14.79 -14.71 -25.72
C ALA A 124 13.49 -15.50 -25.96
N LYS A 125 12.84 -15.22 -27.09
CA LYS A 125 11.79 -16.06 -27.64
C LYS A 125 12.44 -16.96 -28.69
N LEU A 126 12.32 -18.26 -28.48
CA LEU A 126 12.91 -19.29 -29.33
C LEU A 126 11.78 -20.07 -29.97
N ASN A 127 11.56 -19.84 -31.26
CA ASN A 127 10.54 -20.56 -32.03
C ASN A 127 11.27 -21.55 -32.95
N TRP A 128 10.93 -22.83 -32.82
CA TRP A 128 11.49 -23.91 -33.64
C TRP A 128 10.39 -24.62 -34.41
N GLY A 129 10.20 -24.16 -35.64
CA GLY A 129 9.07 -24.57 -36.46
C GLY A 129 7.74 -24.36 -35.75
N GLU A 130 6.79 -25.24 -36.01
CA GLU A 130 5.47 -25.21 -35.34
C GLU A 130 5.43 -26.01 -34.04
N ARG A 131 6.52 -26.68 -33.66
CA ARG A 131 6.53 -27.64 -32.57
C ARG A 131 7.00 -27.07 -31.25
N LEU A 132 8.02 -26.26 -31.25
CA LEU A 132 8.63 -25.76 -30.00
C LEU A 132 8.60 -24.25 -29.94
N ASN A 133 8.00 -23.75 -28.88
CA ASN A 133 8.07 -22.32 -28.51
C ASN A 133 8.63 -22.22 -27.10
N ALA A 134 9.71 -21.50 -26.90
CA ALA A 134 10.28 -21.25 -25.60
C ALA A 134 10.50 -19.76 -25.39
N ASN A 135 10.11 -19.28 -24.20
CA ASN A 135 10.48 -17.94 -23.73
C ASN A 135 11.34 -18.12 -22.48
N VAL A 136 12.56 -17.63 -22.53
CA VAL A 136 13.49 -17.67 -21.40
C VAL A 136 14.04 -16.29 -21.16
N GLY A 137 14.17 -15.91 -19.90
CA GLY A 137 14.68 -14.58 -19.58
C GLY A 137 15.04 -14.44 -18.13
N VAL A 138 15.72 -13.35 -17.84
CA VAL A 138 16.03 -12.91 -16.49
C VAL A 138 15.85 -11.40 -16.40
N ARG A 139 15.27 -10.96 -15.29
CA ARG A 139 15.15 -9.57 -14.91
C ARG A 139 15.90 -9.37 -13.59
N MET A 140 16.72 -8.33 -13.54
CA MET A 140 17.34 -7.84 -12.32
C MET A 140 16.61 -6.59 -11.87
N GLU A 141 16.35 -6.47 -10.59
CA GLU A 141 15.78 -5.27 -9.98
C GLU A 141 16.65 -4.80 -8.83
N TYR A 142 16.90 -3.50 -8.79
CA TYR A 142 17.38 -2.78 -7.62
C TYR A 142 16.21 -1.98 -7.06
N TYR A 143 15.95 -2.20 -5.77
CA TYR A 143 14.88 -1.55 -5.03
C TYR A 143 15.46 -0.83 -3.83
N GLN A 144 15.06 0.41 -3.61
CA GLN A 144 15.37 1.16 -2.40
C GLN A 144 14.09 1.81 -1.86
N LEU A 145 13.86 1.65 -0.57
CA LEU A 145 12.78 2.27 0.17
C LEU A 145 13.37 3.06 1.33
N LYS A 146 13.05 4.34 1.39
CA LYS A 146 13.32 5.21 2.53
C LYS A 146 11.99 5.65 3.12
N LEU A 147 11.90 5.62 4.44
CA LEU A 147 10.71 6.04 5.17
C LEU A 147 11.13 6.78 6.42
N ASP A 148 10.55 7.96 6.60
CA ASP A 148 10.73 8.82 7.76
C ASP A 148 9.39 9.02 8.46
N GLY A 149 9.35 8.74 9.76
CA GLY A 149 8.16 8.85 10.59
C GLY A 149 8.50 8.84 12.06
N TYR A 150 7.54 8.44 12.88
CA TYR A 150 7.71 8.32 14.33
C TYR A 150 7.14 6.99 14.80
N GLU A 151 7.68 6.43 15.91
CA GLU A 151 7.04 5.32 16.62
C GLU A 151 5.62 5.70 17.09
N SER A 152 4.82 4.71 17.47
CA SER A 152 3.44 4.91 17.91
C SER A 152 3.28 5.86 19.10
N ASP A 153 4.34 6.09 19.87
CA ASP A 153 4.38 7.07 20.96
C ASP A 153 4.52 8.53 20.46
N GLY A 154 4.87 8.71 19.17
CA GLY A 154 5.10 10.02 18.54
C GLY A 154 6.33 10.76 19.03
N ILE A 155 7.21 10.10 19.79
CA ILE A 155 8.39 10.73 20.42
C ILE A 155 9.66 10.37 19.65
N LYS A 156 9.85 9.08 19.38
CA LYS A 156 11.05 8.58 18.73
C LYS A 156 10.91 8.63 17.20
N PRO A 157 11.84 9.29 16.51
CA PRO A 157 11.87 9.25 15.06
C PRO A 157 12.23 7.83 14.57
N VAL A 158 11.59 7.42 13.50
CA VAL A 158 11.87 6.17 12.79
C VAL A 158 12.40 6.51 11.42
N HIS A 159 13.59 6.01 11.11
CA HIS A 159 14.20 6.08 9.80
C HIS A 159 14.40 4.67 9.27
N LEU A 160 13.74 4.34 8.20
CA LEU A 160 13.92 3.08 7.51
C LEU A 160 14.63 3.34 6.19
N ASP A 161 15.73 2.65 5.95
CA ASP A 161 16.42 2.62 4.65
C ASP A 161 16.65 1.15 4.30
N GLN A 162 15.86 0.64 3.38
CA GLN A 162 15.94 -0.74 2.90
C GLN A 162 16.33 -0.73 1.43
N ASN A 163 17.27 -1.59 1.08
CA ASN A 163 17.62 -1.83 -0.32
C ASN A 163 17.72 -3.34 -0.58
N ALA A 164 17.41 -3.72 -1.81
CA ALA A 164 17.50 -5.10 -2.25
C ALA A 164 17.87 -5.15 -3.74
N THR A 165 18.62 -6.16 -4.11
CA THR A 165 18.86 -6.51 -5.50
C THR A 165 18.38 -7.93 -5.72
N ASP A 166 17.43 -8.10 -6.59
CA ASP A 166 16.77 -9.37 -6.85
C ASP A 166 16.90 -9.78 -8.31
N PHE A 167 16.95 -11.11 -8.52
CA PHE A 167 16.95 -11.71 -9.86
C PHE A 167 15.69 -12.56 -10.04
N PHE A 168 15.02 -12.34 -11.16
CA PHE A 168 13.77 -12.98 -11.54
C PHE A 168 13.94 -13.76 -12.84
N PRO A 169 14.44 -15.01 -12.78
CA PRO A 169 14.45 -15.89 -13.92
C PRO A 169 13.02 -16.31 -14.28
N SER A 170 12.76 -16.44 -15.56
CA SER A 170 11.52 -16.94 -16.11
C SER A 170 11.78 -17.89 -17.27
N VAL A 171 11.04 -18.99 -17.32
CA VAL A 171 11.08 -19.97 -18.38
C VAL A 171 9.64 -20.38 -18.69
N ASN A 172 9.30 -20.38 -19.95
CA ASN A 172 8.02 -20.87 -20.43
C ASN A 172 8.26 -21.62 -21.73
N ILE A 173 8.00 -22.94 -21.73
CA ILE A 173 8.22 -23.84 -22.87
C ILE A 173 6.88 -24.45 -23.23
N ALA A 174 6.54 -24.42 -24.51
CA ALA A 174 5.38 -25.06 -25.07
C ALA A 174 5.84 -25.99 -26.21
N TYR A 175 5.51 -27.27 -26.10
CA TYR A 175 5.84 -28.28 -27.09
C TYR A 175 4.55 -28.95 -27.65
N ASN A 176 4.34 -28.81 -28.95
CA ASN A 176 3.23 -29.41 -29.66
C ASN A 176 3.58 -30.85 -30.02
N LEU A 177 2.96 -31.80 -29.31
CA LEU A 177 3.10 -33.24 -29.61
C LEU A 177 2.49 -33.57 -30.96
N ASN A 178 1.31 -33.01 -31.24
CA ASN A 178 0.59 -33.05 -32.49
C ASN A 178 -0.41 -31.88 -32.55
N GLU A 179 -1.22 -31.80 -33.59
CA GLU A 179 -2.21 -30.74 -33.80
C GLU A 179 -3.24 -30.58 -32.66
N LYS A 180 -3.45 -31.64 -31.85
CA LYS A 180 -4.46 -31.64 -30.78
C LYS A 180 -3.89 -31.61 -29.37
N HIS A 181 -2.60 -31.89 -29.19
CA HIS A 181 -1.98 -32.03 -27.88
C HIS A 181 -0.73 -31.16 -27.77
N GLN A 182 -0.70 -30.38 -26.70
CA GLN A 182 0.44 -29.54 -26.35
C GLN A 182 0.83 -29.76 -24.88
N VAL A 183 2.11 -29.82 -24.59
CA VAL A 183 2.67 -29.85 -23.25
C VAL A 183 3.30 -28.49 -22.96
N ARG A 184 3.03 -27.94 -21.78
CA ARG A 184 3.62 -26.67 -21.33
C ARG A 184 4.32 -26.85 -20.00
N LEU A 185 5.48 -26.21 -19.87
CA LEU A 185 6.24 -26.06 -18.65
C LEU A 185 6.49 -24.58 -18.41
N ALA A 186 6.18 -24.10 -17.21
CA ALA A 186 6.43 -22.72 -16.80
C ALA A 186 7.14 -22.68 -15.45
N TYR A 187 8.13 -21.82 -15.33
CA TYR A 187 8.79 -21.47 -14.10
C TYR A 187 9.00 -19.96 -14.05
N GLY A 188 8.77 -19.36 -12.89
CA GLY A 188 9.07 -17.95 -12.66
C GLY A 188 9.27 -17.68 -11.18
N ARG A 189 10.21 -16.78 -10.89
CA ARG A 189 10.40 -16.20 -9.55
C ARG A 189 9.87 -14.78 -9.57
N SER A 190 9.18 -14.42 -8.49
CA SER A 190 8.70 -13.06 -8.25
C SER A 190 8.90 -12.68 -6.79
N VAL A 191 8.76 -11.41 -6.48
CA VAL A 191 8.78 -10.87 -5.11
C VAL A 191 7.49 -10.07 -4.89
N ASN A 192 6.94 -10.20 -3.69
CA ASN A 192 5.94 -9.28 -3.19
C ASN A 192 6.63 -8.36 -2.18
N ARG A 193 6.62 -7.06 -2.46
CA ARG A 193 7.19 -6.05 -1.56
C ARG A 193 6.07 -5.45 -0.74
N ALA A 194 6.36 -5.25 0.55
CA ALA A 194 5.41 -4.61 1.45
C ALA A 194 5.09 -3.18 0.97
N GLU A 195 3.83 -2.81 1.05
CA GLU A 195 3.41 -1.43 0.80
C GLU A 195 3.81 -0.51 1.96
N PHE A 196 3.88 0.79 1.70
CA PHE A 196 4.26 1.79 2.72
C PHE A 196 3.43 1.67 3.99
N ARG A 197 2.13 1.46 3.88
CA ARG A 197 1.21 1.34 5.02
C ARG A 197 1.42 0.10 5.89
N GLU A 198 2.06 -0.94 5.35
CA GLU A 198 2.36 -2.18 6.07
C GLU A 198 3.64 -2.07 6.90
N ILE A 199 4.47 -1.08 6.58
CA ILE A 199 5.79 -0.87 7.20
C ILE A 199 5.71 0.21 8.28
N VAL A 200 4.79 1.16 8.12
CA VAL A 200 4.64 2.29 9.05
C VAL A 200 3.97 1.83 10.34
N PRO A 201 4.45 2.22 11.54
CA PRO A 201 3.82 1.94 12.82
C PRO A 201 2.55 2.79 13.04
N TYR A 202 1.78 3.05 11.99
CA TYR A 202 0.54 3.82 12.03
C TYR A 202 -0.62 2.89 12.43
N VAL A 203 -1.42 3.33 13.40
CA VAL A 203 -2.62 2.60 13.82
C VAL A 203 -3.76 2.96 12.88
N TYR A 204 -4.14 2.03 12.02
CA TYR A 204 -5.35 2.16 11.20
C TYR A 204 -6.58 1.84 12.05
N TYR A 205 -7.47 2.80 12.12
CA TYR A 205 -8.80 2.56 12.69
C TYR A 205 -9.72 2.13 11.55
N ASP A 206 -10.02 0.84 11.51
CA ASP A 206 -11.05 0.31 10.62
C ASP A 206 -12.40 0.55 11.30
N PHE A 207 -13.25 1.34 10.65
CA PHE A 207 -14.61 1.54 11.13
C PHE A 207 -15.42 0.33 10.69
N ALA A 208 -15.60 -0.64 11.58
CA ALA A 208 -16.59 -1.67 11.39
C ALA A 208 -17.96 -0.97 11.22
N LEU A 209 -18.57 -1.15 10.05
CA LEU A 209 -19.91 -0.68 9.71
C LEU A 209 -20.98 -1.46 10.50
#